data_8ef4397c740e9387c38a9213e9f312cb
#
_entry.id   8ef4397c740e9387c38a9213e9f312cb
#
_cell.length_a   1.000
_cell.length_b   1.000
_cell.length_c   1.000
_cell.angle_alpha   90.00
_cell.angle_beta   90.00
_cell.angle_gamma   90.00
#
_symmetry.space_group_name_H-M   'P 1'
#
loop_
_entity.id
_entity.type
_entity.pdbx_description
1 polymer ?
#
loop_
_entity_poly.entity_id
_entity_poly.type
_entity_poly.pdbx_seq_one_letter_code
_entity_poly.pdbx_strand_id
1 'polypeptide(L)'
;MAVRIKLKKVGRRHRPSFRLTAVDRRRARDSKVIEELGSYNPVHPREDQQVALNRERIEYWLSVGALPTDTVRRLLQKAGIVGEST
;
A
#
# COMPACT_ATOMS: atom_id res chain seq x y z
N MET A 1 4.16 -4.14 -17.60
CA MET A 1 4.24 -2.96 -16.72
C MET A 1 4.93 -3.31 -15.44
N ALA A 2 5.87 -2.52 -15.00
CA ALA A 2 6.66 -2.83 -13.81
C ALA A 2 6.23 -1.93 -12.67
N VAL A 3 5.12 -2.24 -12.06
CA VAL A 3 4.55 -1.44 -10.96
C VAL A 3 4.63 -2.24 -9.66
N ARG A 4 5.03 -1.56 -8.59
CA ARG A 4 5.05 -2.15 -7.26
C ARG A 4 4.15 -1.36 -6.34
N ILE A 5 3.43 -2.05 -5.47
CA ILE A 5 2.63 -1.41 -4.45
C ILE A 5 3.41 -1.47 -3.14
N LYS A 6 3.73 -0.33 -2.58
CA LYS A 6 4.53 -0.29 -1.35
C LYS A 6 4.08 0.81 -0.42
N LEU A 7 4.54 0.74 0.82
CA LEU A 7 4.26 1.76 1.82
C LEU A 7 5.36 2.81 1.80
N LYS A 8 4.96 4.07 1.79
CA LYS A 8 5.87 5.18 1.85
C LYS A 8 5.70 5.85 3.21
N LYS A 9 6.78 6.01 3.95
CA LYS A 9 6.72 6.65 5.26
C LYS A 9 6.52 8.15 5.08
N VAL A 10 5.51 8.70 5.74
CA VAL A 10 5.20 10.12 5.61
C VAL A 10 4.95 10.80 6.95
N GLY A 11 4.94 10.11 8.03
CA GLY A 11 4.63 10.70 9.32
C GLY A 11 5.77 11.51 9.91
N ARG A 12 5.53 12.06 11.09
CA ARG A 12 6.52 12.79 11.84
C ARG A 12 7.37 11.83 12.68
N ARG A 13 8.44 12.36 13.26
CA ARG A 13 9.40 11.58 14.02
C ARG A 13 8.77 10.64 15.05
N HIS A 14 7.84 11.14 15.84
CA HIS A 14 7.21 10.34 16.89
C HIS A 14 5.82 9.81 16.52
N ARG A 15 5.38 10.05 15.31
CA ARG A 15 4.08 9.58 14.84
C ARG A 15 4.23 9.06 13.42
N PRO A 16 4.80 7.86 13.27
CA PRO A 16 4.98 7.33 11.94
C PRO A 16 3.64 7.01 11.29
N SER A 17 3.50 7.39 10.05
CA SER A 17 2.37 6.97 9.26
C SER A 17 2.87 6.63 7.87
N PHE A 18 2.07 5.91 7.13
CA PHE A 18 2.49 5.42 5.83
C PHE A 18 1.39 5.63 4.81
N ARG A 19 1.78 5.82 3.57
CA ARG A 19 0.85 5.86 2.44
C ARG A 19 1.08 4.65 1.57
N LEU A 20 -0.02 4.00 1.19
CA LEU A 20 0.06 2.89 0.26
C LEU A 20 0.09 3.48 -1.13
N THR A 21 1.12 3.18 -1.90
CA THR A 21 1.34 3.83 -3.20
C THR A 21 1.67 2.82 -4.26
N ALA A 22 1.26 3.13 -5.49
CA ALA A 22 1.70 2.39 -6.67
C ALA A 22 2.86 3.16 -7.28
N VAL A 23 4.01 2.52 -7.45
CA VAL A 23 5.22 3.17 -7.97
C VAL A 23 5.80 2.37 -9.11
N ASP A 24 6.53 3.04 -9.99
CA ASP A 24 7.20 2.38 -11.11
C ASP A 24 8.51 1.78 -10.62
N ARG A 25 8.60 0.44 -10.65
CA ARG A 25 9.78 -0.28 -10.17
C ARG A 25 11.04 0.01 -10.96
N ARG A 26 10.94 0.45 -12.18
CA ARG A 26 12.11 0.70 -13.00
C ARG A 26 12.88 1.94 -12.60
N ARG A 27 12.28 2.79 -11.78
CA ARG A 27 12.94 4.00 -11.30
C ARG A 27 13.19 3.86 -9.80
N ALA A 28 14.07 2.96 -9.46
CA ALA A 28 14.23 2.58 -8.07
C ALA A 28 14.63 3.70 -7.13
N ARG A 29 15.42 4.64 -7.55
CA ARG A 29 15.87 5.69 -6.63
C ARG A 29 14.87 6.81 -6.51
N ASP A 30 14.34 7.27 -7.64
CA ASP A 30 13.41 8.35 -7.64
C ASP A 30 12.06 7.86 -8.07
N SER A 31 11.60 6.82 -7.42
CA SER A 31 10.34 6.21 -7.79
C SER A 31 9.24 7.23 -7.72
N LYS A 32 8.68 7.59 -8.83
CA LYS A 32 7.54 8.48 -8.82
C LYS A 32 6.33 7.69 -8.40
N VAL A 33 5.57 8.26 -7.49
CA VAL A 33 4.30 7.67 -7.11
C VAL A 33 3.33 7.88 -8.27
N ILE A 34 2.80 6.77 -8.79
CA ILE A 34 1.83 6.84 -9.85
C ILE A 34 0.48 7.19 -9.25
N GLU A 35 0.15 6.59 -8.12
CA GLU A 35 -1.14 6.80 -7.50
C GLU A 35 -1.07 6.44 -6.02
N GLU A 36 -1.78 7.18 -5.15
CA GLU A 36 -1.93 6.83 -3.75
C GLU A 36 -3.15 5.92 -3.62
N LEU A 37 -2.98 4.81 -2.94
CA LEU A 37 -4.02 3.79 -2.82
C LEU A 37 -4.60 3.69 -1.41
N GLY A 38 -4.05 4.40 -0.46
CA GLY A 38 -4.56 4.35 0.90
C GLY A 38 -3.55 4.85 1.90
N SER A 39 -3.86 4.66 3.18
CA SER A 39 -2.97 5.08 4.26
C SER A 39 -2.98 4.04 5.37
N TYR A 40 -1.89 3.99 6.12
CA TYR A 40 -1.76 3.09 7.25
C TYR A 40 -1.14 3.87 8.40
N ASN A 41 -1.84 3.92 9.53
CA ASN A 41 -1.39 4.62 10.72
C ASN A 41 -1.36 3.63 11.89
N PRO A 42 -0.23 2.99 12.15
CA PRO A 42 -0.14 1.96 13.17
C PRO A 42 -0.30 2.47 14.59
N VAL A 43 -0.17 3.79 14.81
CA VAL A 43 -0.32 4.34 16.14
C VAL A 43 -1.70 4.93 16.41
N HIS A 44 -2.63 4.78 15.48
CA HIS A 44 -3.98 5.28 15.71
C HIS A 44 -4.63 4.47 16.83
N PRO A 45 -5.29 5.13 17.79
CA PRO A 45 -5.86 4.42 18.94
C PRO A 45 -7.01 3.48 18.59
N ARG A 46 -7.67 3.71 17.47
CA ARG A 46 -8.76 2.84 17.05
C ARG A 46 -8.26 1.93 15.95
N GLU A 47 -8.27 0.64 16.24
CA GLU A 47 -7.75 -0.34 15.31
C GLU A 47 -8.46 -0.32 13.97
N ASP A 48 -9.75 -0.10 13.97
CA ASP A 48 -10.53 -0.08 12.72
C ASP A 48 -10.21 1.13 11.85
N GLN A 49 -9.52 2.13 12.38
CA GLN A 49 -9.14 3.31 11.63
C GLN A 49 -7.65 3.36 11.32
N GLN A 50 -6.91 2.34 11.68
CA GLN A 50 -5.48 2.31 11.39
C GLN A 50 -5.19 2.18 9.90
N VAL A 51 -6.08 1.57 9.15
CA VAL A 51 -5.87 1.32 7.73
C VAL A 51 -7.05 1.86 6.94
N ALA A 52 -6.77 2.70 5.96
CA ALA A 52 -7.79 3.19 5.04
C ALA A 52 -7.32 2.87 3.63
N LEU A 53 -8.01 2.00 2.94
CA LEU A 53 -7.60 1.51 1.63
C LEU A 53 -8.63 1.81 0.56
N ASN A 54 -8.16 2.22 -0.60
CA ASN A 54 -9.02 2.37 -1.75
C ASN A 54 -9.05 1.04 -2.48
N ARG A 55 -9.99 0.19 -2.07
CA ARG A 55 -10.08 -1.19 -2.53
C ARG A 55 -10.18 -1.30 -4.04
N GLU A 56 -10.99 -0.46 -4.64
CA GLU A 56 -11.22 -0.51 -6.08
C GLU A 56 -9.93 -0.27 -6.86
N ARG A 57 -9.16 0.73 -6.46
CA ARG A 57 -7.92 1.01 -7.17
C ARG A 57 -6.84 -0.02 -6.89
N ILE A 58 -6.79 -0.54 -5.67
CA ILE A 58 -5.85 -1.61 -5.35
C ILE A 58 -6.15 -2.84 -6.19
N GLU A 59 -7.40 -3.21 -6.29
CA GLU A 59 -7.79 -4.36 -7.10
C GLU A 59 -7.46 -4.14 -8.56
N TYR A 60 -7.64 -2.92 -9.06
CA TYR A 60 -7.26 -2.59 -10.42
C TYR A 60 -5.77 -2.85 -10.64
N TRP A 61 -4.92 -2.31 -9.76
CA TRP A 61 -3.48 -2.46 -9.94
C TRP A 61 -3.03 -3.92 -9.83
N LEU A 62 -3.63 -4.67 -8.93
CA LEU A 62 -3.32 -6.10 -8.81
C LEU A 62 -3.75 -6.84 -10.07
N SER A 63 -4.86 -6.47 -10.67
CA SER A 63 -5.35 -7.14 -11.87
C SER A 63 -4.46 -6.90 -13.08
N VAL A 64 -3.73 -5.80 -13.11
CA VAL A 64 -2.81 -5.52 -14.21
C VAL A 64 -1.37 -5.90 -13.88
N GLY A 65 -1.16 -6.65 -12.81
CA GLY A 65 0.14 -7.24 -12.53
C GLY A 65 1.03 -6.48 -11.57
N ALA A 66 0.51 -5.49 -10.85
CA ALA A 66 1.31 -4.80 -9.85
C ALA A 66 1.68 -5.76 -8.72
N LEU A 67 2.92 -5.68 -8.23
CA LEU A 67 3.42 -6.58 -7.22
C LEU A 67 3.47 -5.87 -5.87
N PRO A 68 2.73 -6.37 -4.87
CA PRO A 68 2.80 -5.77 -3.53
C PRO A 68 4.05 -6.25 -2.79
N THR A 69 4.62 -5.38 -1.96
CA THR A 69 5.69 -5.80 -1.05
C THR A 69 5.10 -6.73 0.01
N ASP A 70 5.95 -7.43 0.74
CA ASP A 70 5.48 -8.37 1.76
C ASP A 70 4.61 -7.69 2.82
N THR A 71 5.01 -6.52 3.27
CA THR A 71 4.24 -5.78 4.26
C THR A 71 2.87 -5.40 3.70
N VAL A 72 2.84 -4.91 2.47
CA VAL A 72 1.59 -4.55 1.81
C VAL A 72 0.71 -5.78 1.63
N ARG A 73 1.31 -6.90 1.22
CA ARG A 73 0.55 -8.13 1.03
C ARG A 73 -0.16 -8.53 2.32
N ARG A 74 0.53 -8.43 3.46
CA ARG A 74 -0.08 -8.76 4.75
C ARG A 74 -1.24 -7.82 5.08
N LEU A 75 -1.08 -6.53 4.81
CA LEU A 75 -2.16 -5.58 5.02
C LEU A 75 -3.37 -5.89 4.15
N LEU A 76 -3.13 -6.23 2.89
CA LEU A 76 -4.23 -6.54 1.96
C LEU A 76 -4.94 -7.82 2.36
N GLN A 77 -4.20 -8.83 2.81
CA GLN A 77 -4.80 -10.06 3.28
C GLN A 77 -5.67 -9.81 4.51
N LYS A 78 -5.18 -9.01 5.44
CA LYS A 78 -5.92 -8.68 6.64
C LYS A 78 -7.19 -7.92 6.31
N ALA A 79 -7.16 -7.10 5.28
CA ALA A 79 -8.33 -6.34 4.84
C ALA A 79 -9.25 -7.15 3.91
N GLY A 80 -8.86 -8.36 3.56
CA GLY A 80 -9.69 -9.21 2.70
C GLY A 80 -9.64 -8.85 1.23
N ILE A 81 -8.64 -8.08 0.81
CA ILE A 81 -8.55 -7.66 -0.58
C ILE A 81 -7.82 -8.70 -1.42
N VAL A 82 -6.78 -9.32 -0.85
CA VAL A 82 -6.06 -10.36 -1.55
C VAL A 82 -6.32 -11.64 -0.81
N GLY A 83 -7.26 -12.37 -1.25
CA GLY A 83 -7.68 -13.50 -0.56
C GLY A 83 -6.80 -14.61 -0.73
N GLU A 84 -6.86 -15.27 -1.70
CA GLU A 84 -6.30 -16.42 -1.80
C GLU A 84 -5.31 -16.49 -2.66
N SER A 85 -4.88 -15.73 -3.09
CA SER A 85 -3.90 -15.82 -3.93
C SER A 85 -3.10 -16.89 -3.82
N THR A 86 -3.28 -17.50 -3.07
CA THR A 86 -2.54 -18.63 -3.03
C THR A 86 -1.29 -18.53 -3.46
#